data_303d1aaef8ac6f292a5a9f43768e160f
#
_entry.id   303d1aaef8ac6f292a5a9f43768e160f
#
_cell.length_a   1.000
_cell.length_b   1.000
_cell.length_c   1.000
_cell.angle_alpha   90.00
_cell.angle_beta   90.00
_cell.angle_gamma   90.00
#
_symmetry.space_group_name_H-M   'P 1'
#
loop_
_entity.id
_entity.type
_entity.pdbx_description
1 polymer ?
#
loop_
_entity_poly.entity_id
_entity_poly.type
_entity_poly.pdbx_seq_one_letter_code
_entity_poly.pdbx_strand_id
1 'polypeptide(L)'
;MRKYEDIITSYIIILLLIFLVGVFQSWSIALTIFNYCLISAVMTIGANIQWGYAGLINFGIMGYTALGGLAVVLVSVAPVPEAWRVGGLNMLTCLGIIIGMIFSVRYVLKKITKSKKRNYLIAAIILIGLISLKLISAPAIENIEAVDPAKTGFLGGLGLPVLFSWIVGGLFAAGLAYIIGKVALGLRADYLAIATLLIAEIVVSIIKHEDWLARGVKNVIGLKRPAPYEVNLQNSPWFIDLVEKLHSGKLNLISSLVDKQNALNQLVIEASSVFVKLCFASLFLSVVIILLIFTQKALYSPWGRMMRAIRDNEEAANAMGKNVVKQHL
;
A
#
# COMPACT_ATOMS: atom_id res chain seq x y z
N MET A 1 -10.04 27.36 22.68
CA MET A 1 -9.58 28.24 21.60
C MET A 1 -8.08 28.09 21.36
N ARG A 2 -7.19 28.27 22.32
CA ARG A 2 -5.72 28.15 22.15
C ARG A 2 -5.25 26.89 21.40
N LYS A 3 -5.80 25.72 21.72
CA LYS A 3 -5.40 24.45 21.07
C LYS A 3 -5.72 24.35 19.57
N TYR A 4 -6.77 25.05 19.10
CA TYR A 4 -7.08 25.12 17.66
C TYR A 4 -6.19 26.14 16.93
N GLU A 5 -5.84 27.23 17.60
CA GLU A 5 -4.91 28.24 17.07
C GLU A 5 -3.51 27.66 16.85
N ASP A 6 -3.02 26.85 17.80
CA ASP A 6 -1.71 26.19 17.70
C ASP A 6 -1.67 25.19 16.52
N ILE A 7 -2.77 24.47 16.29
CA ILE A 7 -2.89 23.51 15.18
C ILE A 7 -2.90 24.25 13.83
N ILE A 8 -3.72 25.28 13.70
CA ILE A 8 -3.81 26.08 12.46
C ILE A 8 -2.46 26.72 12.16
N THR A 9 -1.80 27.26 13.17
CA THR A 9 -0.46 27.88 13.03
C THR A 9 0.56 26.87 12.52
N SER A 10 0.54 25.62 13.02
CA SER A 10 1.44 24.57 12.56
C SER A 10 1.23 24.22 11.08
N TYR A 11 -0.02 24.12 10.61
CA TYR A 11 -0.32 23.90 9.19
C TYR A 11 0.11 25.06 8.31
N ILE A 12 -0.10 26.30 8.76
CA ILE A 12 0.34 27.50 8.03
C ILE A 12 1.86 27.50 7.89
N ILE A 13 2.60 27.18 8.95
CA ILE A 13 4.07 27.09 8.91
C ILE A 13 4.54 26.06 7.90
N ILE A 14 3.94 24.84 7.88
CA ILE A 14 4.29 23.78 6.93
C ILE A 14 4.04 24.24 5.49
N LEU A 15 2.89 24.85 5.22
CA LEU A 15 2.55 25.35 3.88
C LEU A 15 3.49 26.47 3.45
N LEU A 16 3.85 27.37 4.37
CA LEU A 16 4.82 28.45 4.13
C LEU A 16 6.21 27.88 3.80
N LEU A 17 6.67 26.85 4.53
CA LEU A 17 7.95 26.19 4.25
C LEU A 17 7.95 25.54 2.86
N ILE A 18 6.89 24.85 2.48
CA ILE A 18 6.76 24.25 1.15
C ILE A 18 6.75 25.32 0.06
N PHE A 19 6.06 26.45 0.29
CA PHE A 19 6.05 27.60 -0.62
C PHE A 19 7.44 28.21 -0.78
N LEU A 20 8.19 28.39 0.32
CA LEU A 20 9.57 28.87 0.29
C LEU A 20 10.49 27.94 -0.53
N VAL A 21 10.36 26.63 -0.38
CA VAL A 21 11.08 25.66 -1.22
C VAL A 21 10.73 25.85 -2.70
N GLY A 22 9.46 26.11 -3.01
CA GLY A 22 9.02 26.38 -4.40
C GLY A 22 9.67 27.61 -5.00
N VAL A 23 9.79 28.69 -4.21
CA VAL A 23 10.36 29.97 -4.67
C VAL A 23 11.90 29.92 -4.74
N PHE A 24 12.56 29.33 -3.74
CA PHE A 24 14.04 29.36 -3.63
C PHE A 24 14.74 28.23 -4.37
N GLN A 25 14.06 27.09 -4.56
CA GLN A 25 14.66 25.94 -5.25
C GLN A 25 13.91 25.61 -6.56
N SER A 26 12.74 24.98 -6.45
CA SER A 26 11.94 24.56 -7.60
C SER A 26 10.54 24.15 -7.18
N TRP A 27 9.54 24.54 -7.96
CA TRP A 27 8.14 24.08 -7.79
C TRP A 27 8.00 22.57 -7.91
N SER A 28 8.84 21.95 -8.73
CA SER A 28 8.89 20.51 -8.90
C SER A 28 9.27 19.81 -7.58
N ILE A 29 10.27 20.32 -6.85
CA ILE A 29 10.70 19.78 -5.55
C ILE A 29 9.62 20.03 -4.49
N ALA A 30 9.09 21.25 -4.42
CA ALA A 30 8.02 21.60 -3.46
C ALA A 30 6.81 20.67 -3.58
N LEU A 31 6.34 20.40 -4.81
CA LEU A 31 5.25 19.46 -5.07
C LEU A 31 5.61 18.01 -4.75
N THR A 32 6.85 17.61 -4.93
CA THR A 32 7.31 16.28 -4.48
C THR A 32 7.19 16.13 -2.97
N ILE A 33 7.67 17.12 -2.21
CA ILE A 33 7.55 17.14 -0.75
C ILE A 33 6.08 17.14 -0.34
N PHE A 34 5.25 17.95 -0.99
CA PHE A 34 3.81 17.99 -0.72
C PHE A 34 3.12 16.64 -0.96
N ASN A 35 3.45 15.95 -2.04
CA ASN A 35 2.95 14.60 -2.32
C ASN A 35 3.36 13.60 -1.24
N TYR A 36 4.61 13.63 -0.78
CA TYR A 36 5.04 12.78 0.34
C TYR A 36 4.33 13.12 1.65
N CYS A 37 4.04 14.39 1.92
CA CYS A 37 3.22 14.79 3.07
C CYS A 37 1.80 14.21 2.98
N LEU A 38 1.17 14.21 1.81
CA LEU A 38 -0.15 13.62 1.61
C LEU A 38 -0.16 12.11 1.81
N ILE A 39 0.84 11.40 1.28
CA ILE A 39 0.99 9.95 1.49
C ILE A 39 1.18 9.66 3.00
N SER A 40 2.03 10.41 3.67
CA SER A 40 2.25 10.28 5.12
C SER A 40 0.99 10.59 5.93
N ALA A 41 0.17 11.53 5.47
CA ALA A 41 -1.12 11.84 6.10
C ALA A 41 -2.09 10.65 6.06
N VAL A 42 -2.15 9.91 4.94
CA VAL A 42 -2.96 8.67 4.84
C VAL A 42 -2.51 7.64 5.88
N MET A 43 -1.18 7.41 5.98
CA MET A 43 -0.62 6.47 6.97
C MET A 43 -0.91 6.92 8.41
N THR A 44 -0.78 8.21 8.68
CA THR A 44 -1.02 8.80 10.00
C THR A 44 -2.48 8.71 10.41
N ILE A 45 -3.43 8.90 9.49
CA ILE A 45 -4.87 8.72 9.76
C ILE A 45 -5.12 7.26 10.20
N GLY A 46 -4.58 6.28 9.49
CA GLY A 46 -4.70 4.86 9.85
C GLY A 46 -4.09 4.55 11.22
N ALA A 47 -2.88 5.01 11.49
CA ALA A 47 -2.22 4.84 12.79
C ALA A 47 -3.00 5.51 13.93
N ASN A 48 -3.57 6.70 13.70
CA ASN A 48 -4.33 7.43 14.71
C ASN A 48 -5.65 6.74 15.06
N ILE A 49 -6.30 6.06 14.12
CA ILE A 49 -7.50 5.26 14.42
C ILE A 49 -7.13 4.12 15.39
N GLN A 50 -6.01 3.45 15.17
CA GLN A 50 -5.58 2.33 16.02
C GLN A 50 -5.04 2.82 17.37
N TRP A 51 -4.07 3.70 17.37
CA TRP A 51 -3.42 4.18 18.59
C TRP A 51 -4.26 5.23 19.33
N GLY A 52 -4.69 6.28 18.61
CA GLY A 52 -5.36 7.42 19.21
C GLY A 52 -6.78 7.08 19.71
N TYR A 53 -7.53 6.26 18.99
CA TYR A 53 -8.93 5.97 19.30
C TYR A 53 -9.17 4.58 19.89
N ALA A 54 -8.49 3.55 19.41
CA ALA A 54 -8.63 2.21 19.94
C ALA A 54 -7.65 1.87 21.07
N GLY A 55 -6.60 2.67 21.27
CA GLY A 55 -5.58 2.43 22.30
C GLY A 55 -4.62 1.29 21.94
N LEU A 56 -4.64 0.81 20.69
CA LEU A 56 -3.80 -0.30 20.24
C LEU A 56 -2.51 0.23 19.61
N ILE A 57 -1.38 -0.05 20.26
CA ILE A 57 -0.06 0.31 19.72
C ILE A 57 0.33 -0.70 18.62
N ASN A 58 0.37 -0.25 17.39
CA ASN A 58 0.74 -1.07 16.24
C ASN A 58 1.91 -0.43 15.48
N PHE A 59 3.08 -1.06 15.52
CA PHE A 59 4.26 -0.68 14.76
C PHE A 59 4.39 -1.41 13.41
N GLY A 60 3.42 -2.25 13.08
CA GLY A 60 3.42 -3.05 11.85
C GLY A 60 3.00 -2.32 10.57
N ILE A 61 3.01 -0.98 10.55
CA ILE A 61 2.55 -0.18 9.40
C ILE A 61 3.29 -0.53 8.11
N MET A 62 4.59 -0.81 8.19
CA MET A 62 5.40 -1.18 7.01
C MET A 62 4.94 -2.48 6.35
N GLY A 63 4.41 -3.45 7.10
CA GLY A 63 3.84 -4.67 6.54
C GLY A 63 2.59 -4.40 5.69
N TYR A 64 1.73 -3.50 6.13
CA TYR A 64 0.54 -3.10 5.37
C TYR A 64 0.90 -2.33 4.10
N THR A 65 1.90 -1.44 4.16
CA THR A 65 2.38 -0.71 2.98
C THR A 65 3.05 -1.64 1.97
N ALA A 66 3.81 -2.64 2.43
CA ALA A 66 4.41 -3.65 1.57
C ALA A 66 3.34 -4.47 0.84
N LEU A 67 2.26 -4.87 1.53
CA LEU A 67 1.11 -5.55 0.89
C LEU A 67 0.38 -4.65 -0.12
N GLY A 68 0.30 -3.35 0.15
CA GLY A 68 -0.20 -2.38 -0.82
C GLY A 68 0.65 -2.35 -2.09
N GLY A 69 1.98 -2.33 -1.96
CA GLY A 69 2.92 -2.42 -3.07
C GLY A 69 2.79 -3.74 -3.84
N LEU A 70 2.70 -4.86 -3.13
CA LEU A 70 2.45 -6.17 -3.74
C LEU A 70 1.14 -6.19 -4.55
N ALA A 71 0.06 -5.62 -4.03
CA ALA A 71 -1.21 -5.54 -4.73
C ALA A 71 -1.11 -4.74 -6.04
N VAL A 72 -0.29 -3.67 -6.07
CA VAL A 72 -0.04 -2.92 -7.32
C VAL A 72 0.60 -3.83 -8.36
N VAL A 73 1.59 -4.64 -7.98
CA VAL A 73 2.26 -5.58 -8.89
C VAL A 73 1.28 -6.63 -9.40
N LEU A 74 0.53 -7.28 -8.51
CA LEU A 74 -0.40 -8.36 -8.86
C LEU A 74 -1.60 -7.91 -9.69
N VAL A 75 -2.02 -6.65 -9.57
CA VAL A 75 -3.20 -6.13 -10.27
C VAL A 75 -2.83 -5.35 -11.51
N SER A 76 -1.83 -4.47 -11.44
CA SER A 76 -1.60 -3.46 -12.47
C SER A 76 -0.52 -3.83 -13.50
N VAL A 77 0.45 -4.66 -13.14
CA VAL A 77 1.46 -5.12 -14.10
C VAL A 77 0.81 -6.03 -15.13
N ALA A 78 1.26 -5.95 -16.37
CA ALA A 78 0.80 -6.89 -17.40
C ALA A 78 1.27 -8.32 -17.06
N PRO A 79 0.46 -9.35 -17.32
CA PRO A 79 0.89 -10.74 -17.14
C PRO A 79 2.08 -11.04 -18.07
N VAL A 80 3.02 -11.87 -17.59
CA VAL A 80 4.18 -12.32 -18.36
C VAL A 80 3.86 -13.70 -18.94
N PRO A 81 3.47 -13.82 -20.24
CA PRO A 81 3.00 -15.07 -20.82
C PRO A 81 4.05 -16.18 -20.79
N GLU A 82 5.32 -15.84 -20.91
CA GLU A 82 6.43 -16.78 -20.88
C GLU A 82 6.59 -17.45 -19.50
N ALA A 83 6.56 -16.65 -18.43
CA ALA A 83 6.59 -17.16 -17.06
C ALA A 83 5.36 -18.03 -16.73
N TRP A 84 4.19 -17.64 -17.23
CA TRP A 84 2.97 -18.43 -17.07
C TRP A 84 3.02 -19.78 -17.77
N ARG A 85 3.62 -19.87 -18.98
CA ARG A 85 3.77 -21.12 -19.71
C ARG A 85 4.71 -22.10 -19.00
N VAL A 86 5.77 -21.60 -18.36
CA VAL A 86 6.80 -22.44 -17.75
C VAL A 86 6.43 -22.90 -16.33
N GLY A 87 5.81 -22.03 -15.51
CA GLY A 87 5.55 -22.33 -14.10
C GLY A 87 4.16 -21.97 -13.58
N GLY A 88 3.35 -21.21 -14.35
CA GLY A 88 2.08 -20.66 -13.88
C GLY A 88 1.07 -21.74 -13.47
N LEU A 89 0.95 -22.84 -14.23
CA LEU A 89 0.05 -23.94 -13.89
C LEU A 89 0.44 -24.61 -12.56
N ASN A 90 1.74 -24.79 -12.34
CA ASN A 90 2.26 -25.36 -11.10
C ASN A 90 1.98 -24.45 -9.90
N MET A 91 2.04 -23.13 -10.08
CA MET A 91 1.67 -22.15 -9.04
C MET A 91 0.17 -22.18 -8.74
N LEU A 92 -0.69 -22.35 -9.74
CA LEU A 92 -2.12 -22.56 -9.51
C LEU A 92 -2.41 -23.88 -8.78
N THR A 93 -1.67 -24.95 -9.06
CA THR A 93 -1.80 -26.21 -8.29
C THR A 93 -1.36 -26.02 -6.85
N CYS A 94 -0.30 -25.25 -6.57
CA CYS A 94 0.11 -24.88 -5.21
C CYS A 94 -1.00 -24.14 -4.46
N LEU A 95 -1.63 -23.17 -5.11
CA LEU A 95 -2.79 -22.45 -4.55
C LEU A 95 -3.94 -23.42 -4.22
N GLY A 96 -4.23 -24.37 -5.13
CA GLY A 96 -5.22 -25.42 -4.92
C GLY A 96 -4.90 -26.31 -3.71
N ILE A 97 -3.63 -26.68 -3.52
CA ILE A 97 -3.16 -27.47 -2.37
C ILE A 97 -3.37 -26.68 -1.07
N ILE A 98 -3.03 -25.39 -1.03
CA ILE A 98 -3.23 -24.53 0.15
C ILE A 98 -4.72 -24.46 0.51
N ILE A 99 -5.58 -24.20 -0.47
CA ILE A 99 -7.03 -24.16 -0.26
C ILE A 99 -7.55 -25.52 0.22
N GLY A 100 -7.15 -26.60 -0.43
CA GLY A 100 -7.52 -27.97 -0.04
C GLY A 100 -7.08 -28.33 1.37
N MET A 101 -5.88 -27.93 1.76
CA MET A 101 -5.35 -28.11 3.12
C MET A 101 -6.20 -27.37 4.17
N ILE A 102 -6.56 -26.11 3.88
CA ILE A 102 -7.41 -25.31 4.78
C ILE A 102 -8.78 -25.97 4.94
N PHE A 103 -9.42 -26.39 3.84
CA PHE A 103 -10.71 -27.07 3.90
C PHE A 103 -10.62 -28.41 4.62
N SER A 104 -9.60 -29.20 4.39
CA SER A 104 -9.39 -30.50 5.05
C SER A 104 -9.21 -30.34 6.56
N VAL A 105 -8.40 -29.36 6.99
CA VAL A 105 -8.22 -29.04 8.41
C VAL A 105 -9.54 -28.58 9.04
N ARG A 106 -10.27 -27.68 8.37
CA ARG A 106 -11.59 -27.23 8.86
C ARG A 106 -12.60 -28.36 8.96
N TYR A 107 -12.63 -29.26 7.99
CA TYR A 107 -13.50 -30.43 7.99
C TYR A 107 -13.20 -31.35 9.18
N VAL A 108 -11.91 -31.65 9.41
CA VAL A 108 -11.46 -32.48 10.54
C VAL A 108 -11.82 -31.81 11.88
N LEU A 109 -11.61 -30.49 12.01
CA LEU A 109 -11.97 -29.74 13.21
C LEU A 109 -13.47 -29.74 13.50
N LYS A 110 -14.32 -29.77 12.47
CA LYS A 110 -15.78 -29.77 12.59
C LYS A 110 -16.35 -31.14 12.90
N LYS A 111 -15.76 -32.21 12.31
CA LYS A 111 -16.34 -33.55 12.34
C LYS A 111 -15.79 -34.44 13.47
N ILE A 112 -14.56 -34.20 13.92
CA ILE A 112 -13.89 -35.02 14.92
C ILE A 112 -13.79 -34.29 16.24
N THR A 113 -14.30 -34.88 17.31
CA THR A 113 -14.20 -34.35 18.69
C THR A 113 -12.73 -34.23 19.13
N LYS A 114 -12.47 -33.33 20.11
CA LYS A 114 -11.11 -33.10 20.64
C LYS A 114 -10.49 -34.42 21.13
N SER A 115 -9.50 -34.92 20.39
CA SER A 115 -8.77 -36.16 20.72
C SER A 115 -7.31 -36.03 20.25
N LYS A 116 -6.38 -36.79 20.87
CA LYS A 116 -5.00 -36.91 20.41
C LYS A 116 -4.93 -37.36 18.94
N LYS A 117 -5.81 -38.28 18.53
CA LYS A 117 -5.90 -38.77 17.13
C LYS A 117 -6.24 -37.63 16.15
N ARG A 118 -7.14 -36.70 16.52
CA ARG A 118 -7.47 -35.52 15.70
C ARG A 118 -6.24 -34.62 15.47
N ASN A 119 -5.46 -34.38 16.53
CA ASN A 119 -4.29 -33.52 16.43
C ASN A 119 -3.19 -34.15 15.55
N TYR A 120 -2.97 -35.48 15.65
CA TYR A 120 -2.07 -36.20 14.75
C TYR A 120 -2.55 -36.17 13.31
N LEU A 121 -3.84 -36.28 13.05
CA LEU A 121 -4.41 -36.23 11.70
C LEU A 121 -4.25 -34.82 11.09
N ILE A 122 -4.48 -33.79 11.86
CA ILE A 122 -4.24 -32.39 11.42
C ILE A 122 -2.75 -32.17 11.14
N ALA A 123 -1.85 -32.64 12.03
CA ALA A 123 -0.41 -32.53 11.81
C ALA A 123 0.04 -33.29 10.55
N ALA A 124 -0.52 -34.48 10.28
CA ALA A 124 -0.25 -35.21 9.06
C ALA A 124 -0.72 -34.50 7.79
N ILE A 125 -1.94 -33.92 7.80
CA ILE A 125 -2.47 -33.10 6.68
C ILE A 125 -1.56 -31.92 6.39
N ILE A 126 -1.13 -31.21 7.44
CA ILE A 126 -0.24 -30.06 7.29
C ILE A 126 1.13 -30.51 6.77
N LEU A 127 1.70 -31.56 7.32
CA LEU A 127 3.01 -32.07 6.89
C LEU A 127 3.00 -32.50 5.43
N ILE A 128 2.01 -33.32 5.03
CA ILE A 128 1.86 -33.79 3.65
C ILE A 128 1.64 -32.59 2.72
N GLY A 129 0.78 -31.62 3.12
CA GLY A 129 0.55 -30.42 2.35
C GLY A 129 1.81 -29.57 2.15
N LEU A 130 2.62 -29.38 3.19
CA LEU A 130 3.88 -28.64 3.11
C LEU A 130 4.92 -29.33 2.22
N ILE A 131 5.04 -30.67 2.33
CA ILE A 131 5.94 -31.47 1.47
C ILE A 131 5.49 -31.33 -0.01
N SER A 132 4.20 -31.53 -0.28
CA SER A 132 3.64 -31.40 -1.64
C SER A 132 3.87 -30.00 -2.23
N LEU A 133 3.65 -28.96 -1.42
CA LEU A 133 3.91 -27.58 -1.81
C LEU A 133 5.39 -27.40 -2.20
N LYS A 134 6.32 -27.84 -1.36
CA LYS A 134 7.75 -27.69 -1.63
C LYS A 134 8.18 -28.42 -2.91
N LEU A 135 7.68 -29.63 -3.12
CA LEU A 135 8.04 -30.44 -4.31
C LEU A 135 7.53 -29.80 -5.62
N ILE A 136 6.39 -29.12 -5.60
CA ILE A 136 5.81 -28.52 -6.80
C ILE A 136 6.28 -27.08 -6.98
N SER A 137 6.39 -26.30 -5.88
CA SER A 137 6.76 -24.90 -5.97
C SER A 137 8.23 -24.69 -6.31
N ALA A 138 9.16 -25.47 -5.74
CA ALA A 138 10.58 -25.22 -5.93
C ALA A 138 11.01 -25.25 -7.41
N PRO A 139 10.72 -26.30 -8.21
CA PRO A 139 11.07 -26.30 -9.63
C PRO A 139 10.26 -25.26 -10.43
N ALA A 140 9.04 -24.94 -10.02
CA ALA A 140 8.24 -23.92 -10.70
C ALA A 140 8.81 -22.53 -10.49
N ILE A 141 9.25 -22.19 -9.28
CA ILE A 141 9.91 -20.91 -8.94
C ILE A 141 11.19 -20.77 -9.75
N GLU A 142 12.07 -21.76 -9.73
CA GLU A 142 13.34 -21.76 -10.46
C GLU A 142 13.12 -21.53 -11.96
N ASN A 143 12.14 -22.22 -12.55
CA ASN A 143 11.80 -22.07 -13.96
C ASN A 143 11.24 -20.67 -14.29
N ILE A 144 10.39 -20.08 -13.42
CA ILE A 144 9.83 -18.73 -13.60
C ILE A 144 10.94 -17.68 -13.54
N GLU A 145 11.81 -17.79 -12.55
CA GLU A 145 12.92 -16.85 -12.34
C GLU A 145 13.98 -16.93 -13.46
N ALA A 146 14.12 -18.09 -14.11
CA ALA A 146 15.05 -18.30 -15.21
C ALA A 146 14.58 -17.70 -16.54
N VAL A 147 13.31 -17.34 -16.72
CA VAL A 147 12.75 -16.82 -18.00
C VAL A 147 13.46 -15.55 -18.48
N ASP A 148 13.64 -14.58 -17.64
CA ASP A 148 14.48 -13.39 -17.85
C ASP A 148 14.75 -12.74 -16.49
N PRO A 149 15.83 -13.13 -15.81
CA PRO A 149 16.13 -12.64 -14.47
C PRO A 149 16.27 -11.12 -14.37
N ALA A 150 16.58 -10.46 -15.50
CA ALA A 150 16.77 -9.01 -15.56
C ALA A 150 15.44 -8.25 -15.67
N LYS A 151 14.44 -8.79 -16.38
CA LYS A 151 13.22 -8.05 -16.74
C LYS A 151 11.92 -8.74 -16.30
N THR A 152 11.77 -10.04 -16.52
CA THR A 152 10.48 -10.75 -16.47
C THR A 152 10.50 -12.03 -15.64
N GLY A 153 11.46 -12.20 -14.72
CA GLY A 153 11.56 -13.37 -13.84
C GLY A 153 10.47 -13.44 -12.75
N PHE A 154 9.21 -13.11 -13.10
CA PHE A 154 8.05 -13.17 -12.22
C PHE A 154 6.75 -13.36 -13.04
N LEU A 155 5.66 -13.74 -12.39
CA LEU A 155 4.40 -14.04 -13.09
C LEU A 155 3.71 -12.81 -13.70
N GLY A 156 3.99 -11.61 -13.19
CA GLY A 156 3.24 -10.41 -13.53
C GLY A 156 1.89 -10.36 -12.83
N GLY A 157 1.03 -9.45 -13.27
CA GLY A 157 -0.27 -9.21 -12.69
C GLY A 157 -1.41 -9.38 -13.70
N LEU A 158 -2.55 -8.77 -13.41
CA LEU A 158 -3.77 -8.85 -14.23
C LEU A 158 -3.82 -7.78 -15.35
N GLY A 159 -2.91 -6.80 -15.35
CA GLY A 159 -2.91 -5.70 -16.32
C GLY A 159 -4.03 -4.67 -16.16
N LEU A 160 -4.74 -4.69 -15.04
CA LEU A 160 -5.85 -3.79 -14.74
C LEU A 160 -5.37 -2.38 -14.38
N PRO A 161 -6.25 -1.35 -14.44
CA PRO A 161 -5.89 0.00 -13.98
C PRO A 161 -5.43 0.00 -12.52
N VAL A 162 -4.40 0.80 -12.23
CA VAL A 162 -3.75 0.84 -10.91
C VAL A 162 -4.70 1.20 -9.75
N LEU A 163 -5.79 1.92 -10.02
CA LEU A 163 -6.78 2.27 -9.00
C LEU A 163 -7.48 1.04 -8.39
N PHE A 164 -7.63 -0.05 -9.15
CA PHE A 164 -8.15 -1.31 -8.60
C PHE A 164 -7.20 -1.96 -7.60
N SER A 165 -5.89 -1.74 -7.74
CA SER A 165 -4.91 -2.25 -6.79
C SER A 165 -5.07 -1.67 -5.38
N TRP A 166 -5.64 -0.48 -5.25
CA TRP A 166 -5.91 0.14 -3.94
C TRP A 166 -6.95 -0.65 -3.14
N ILE A 167 -8.01 -1.12 -3.83
CA ILE A 167 -9.05 -1.94 -3.21
C ILE A 167 -8.46 -3.29 -2.79
N VAL A 168 -7.71 -3.93 -3.70
CA VAL A 168 -7.06 -5.24 -3.43
C VAL A 168 -6.02 -5.12 -2.32
N GLY A 169 -5.20 -4.06 -2.34
CA GLY A 169 -4.22 -3.77 -1.28
C GLY A 169 -4.88 -3.53 0.08
N GLY A 170 -6.00 -2.80 0.10
CA GLY A 170 -6.82 -2.61 1.29
C GLY A 170 -7.37 -3.93 1.85
N LEU A 171 -7.82 -4.84 0.98
CA LEU A 171 -8.28 -6.19 1.38
C LEU A 171 -7.14 -7.05 1.91
N PHE A 172 -5.96 -7.02 1.29
CA PHE A 172 -4.78 -7.73 1.79
C PHE A 172 -4.35 -7.20 3.16
N ALA A 173 -4.30 -5.89 3.32
CA ALA A 173 -3.99 -5.26 4.60
C ALA A 173 -5.03 -5.62 5.68
N ALA A 174 -6.33 -5.61 5.34
CA ALA A 174 -7.40 -6.02 6.25
C ALA A 174 -7.29 -7.50 6.64
N GLY A 175 -6.96 -8.38 5.68
CA GLY A 175 -6.71 -9.80 5.94
C GLY A 175 -5.54 -10.02 6.89
N LEU A 176 -4.42 -9.33 6.66
CA LEU A 176 -3.27 -9.37 7.55
C LEU A 176 -3.62 -8.82 8.94
N ALA A 177 -4.32 -7.68 9.01
CA ALA A 177 -4.75 -7.08 10.28
C ALA A 177 -5.65 -8.03 11.07
N TYR A 178 -6.55 -8.74 10.39
CA TYR A 178 -7.40 -9.76 11.04
C TYR A 178 -6.61 -10.93 11.61
N ILE A 179 -5.58 -11.41 10.89
CA ILE A 179 -4.70 -12.48 11.36
C ILE A 179 -3.89 -12.01 12.57
N ILE A 180 -3.28 -10.82 12.48
CA ILE A 180 -2.53 -10.21 13.59
C ILE A 180 -3.45 -10.03 14.79
N GLY A 181 -4.64 -9.47 14.58
CA GLY A 181 -5.62 -9.25 15.66
C GLY A 181 -5.98 -10.55 16.39
N LYS A 182 -6.24 -11.64 15.66
CA LYS A 182 -6.54 -12.93 16.28
C LYS A 182 -5.40 -13.52 17.12
N VAL A 183 -4.16 -13.24 16.76
CA VAL A 183 -2.98 -13.78 17.45
C VAL A 183 -2.54 -12.85 18.57
N ALA A 184 -2.61 -11.54 18.37
CA ALA A 184 -1.94 -10.55 19.19
C ALA A 184 -2.87 -9.74 20.13
N LEU A 185 -4.18 -9.65 19.88
CA LEU A 185 -5.11 -8.83 20.70
C LEU A 185 -5.29 -9.31 22.14
N GLY A 186 -4.80 -10.48 22.51
CA GLY A 186 -4.78 -10.93 23.90
C GLY A 186 -3.51 -10.55 24.67
N LEU A 187 -2.55 -9.90 24.01
CA LEU A 187 -1.28 -9.51 24.60
C LEU A 187 -1.39 -8.14 25.30
N ARG A 188 -0.55 -7.90 26.30
CA ARG A 188 -0.38 -6.55 26.89
C ARG A 188 0.16 -5.59 25.82
N ALA A 189 -0.12 -4.30 25.97
CA ALA A 189 0.18 -3.27 24.96
C ALA A 189 1.63 -3.30 24.43
N ASP A 190 2.62 -3.49 25.32
CA ASP A 190 4.03 -3.54 24.94
C ASP A 190 4.36 -4.77 24.08
N TYR A 191 3.81 -5.94 24.44
CA TYR A 191 3.98 -7.17 23.67
C TYR A 191 3.22 -7.12 22.34
N LEU A 192 2.06 -6.45 22.29
CA LEU A 192 1.32 -6.21 21.06
C LEU A 192 2.16 -5.37 20.08
N ALA A 193 2.79 -4.30 20.56
CA ALA A 193 3.66 -3.44 19.78
C ALA A 193 4.82 -4.21 19.14
N ILE A 194 5.52 -5.03 19.93
CA ILE A 194 6.63 -5.86 19.45
C ILE A 194 6.14 -6.94 18.48
N ALA A 195 5.03 -7.61 18.79
CA ALA A 195 4.47 -8.67 17.94
C ALA A 195 4.05 -8.12 16.58
N THR A 196 3.41 -6.95 16.52
CA THR A 196 3.02 -6.31 15.27
C THR A 196 4.22 -5.92 14.41
N LEU A 197 5.30 -5.42 15.04
CA LEU A 197 6.55 -5.10 14.37
C LEU A 197 7.18 -6.36 13.74
N LEU A 198 7.32 -7.43 14.54
CA LEU A 198 7.93 -8.69 14.07
C LEU A 198 7.13 -9.32 12.93
N ILE A 199 5.79 -9.35 13.04
CA ILE A 199 4.94 -9.92 11.98
C ILE A 199 5.07 -9.07 10.70
N ALA A 200 5.12 -7.76 10.82
CA ALA A 200 5.32 -6.88 9.67
C ALA A 200 6.67 -7.12 8.99
N GLU A 201 7.74 -7.31 9.77
CA GLU A 201 9.08 -7.62 9.25
C GLU A 201 9.11 -8.98 8.54
N ILE A 202 8.41 -9.98 9.08
CA ILE A 202 8.24 -11.29 8.41
C ILE A 202 7.55 -11.11 7.06
N VAL A 203 6.46 -10.33 6.98
CA VAL A 203 5.74 -10.07 5.72
C VAL A 203 6.65 -9.37 4.70
N VAL A 204 7.37 -8.33 5.13
CA VAL A 204 8.32 -7.60 4.27
C VAL A 204 9.44 -8.53 3.81
N SER A 205 9.97 -9.36 4.70
CA SER A 205 11.02 -10.34 4.38
C SER A 205 10.55 -11.37 3.35
N ILE A 206 9.34 -11.90 3.49
CA ILE A 206 8.76 -12.82 2.50
C ILE A 206 8.66 -12.13 1.13
N ILE A 207 8.09 -10.92 1.05
CA ILE A 207 7.94 -10.20 -0.22
C ILE A 207 9.30 -9.90 -0.86
N LYS A 208 10.34 -9.63 -0.06
CA LYS A 208 11.70 -9.36 -0.54
C LYS A 208 12.42 -10.60 -1.08
N HIS A 209 12.11 -11.78 -0.58
CA HIS A 209 12.80 -13.01 -0.96
C HIS A 209 12.04 -13.84 -2.02
N GLU A 210 10.79 -13.50 -2.32
CA GLU A 210 9.97 -14.22 -3.30
C GLU A 210 9.99 -13.47 -4.66
N ASP A 211 11.08 -13.64 -5.41
CA ASP A 211 11.30 -12.97 -6.71
C ASP A 211 10.21 -13.32 -7.73
N TRP A 212 9.75 -14.56 -7.78
CA TRP A 212 8.70 -15.05 -8.69
C TRP A 212 7.35 -14.32 -8.53
N LEU A 213 7.08 -13.76 -7.33
CA LEU A 213 5.81 -13.11 -7.01
C LEU A 213 5.80 -11.64 -7.44
N ALA A 214 6.83 -10.89 -7.05
CA ALA A 214 6.90 -9.43 -7.23
C ALA A 214 8.32 -8.92 -7.46
N ARG A 215 9.21 -9.74 -8.00
CA ARG A 215 10.65 -9.47 -8.20
C ARG A 215 11.46 -9.21 -6.93
N GLY A 216 10.92 -9.51 -5.75
CA GLY A 216 11.63 -9.40 -4.49
C GLY A 216 12.22 -8.02 -4.25
N VAL A 217 13.54 -7.93 -4.11
CA VAL A 217 14.28 -6.65 -3.94
C VAL A 217 14.52 -5.90 -5.25
N LYS A 218 14.27 -6.52 -6.41
CA LYS A 218 14.49 -5.90 -7.71
C LYS A 218 13.34 -4.94 -8.05
N ASN A 219 13.62 -3.86 -8.77
CA ASN A 219 12.59 -2.91 -9.19
C ASN A 219 11.64 -3.52 -10.22
N VAL A 220 10.35 -3.33 -10.03
CA VAL A 220 9.32 -3.66 -11.02
C VAL A 220 9.25 -2.54 -12.05
N ILE A 221 9.46 -2.89 -13.32
CA ILE A 221 9.44 -1.96 -14.45
C ILE A 221 8.07 -2.05 -15.14
N GLY A 222 7.61 -0.94 -15.73
CA GLY A 222 6.38 -0.92 -16.53
C GLY A 222 5.09 -0.75 -15.75
N LEU A 223 5.14 -0.26 -14.52
CA LEU A 223 3.95 0.13 -13.76
C LEU A 223 3.20 1.26 -14.46
N LYS A 224 1.94 1.04 -14.78
CA LYS A 224 1.07 2.07 -15.35
C LYS A 224 0.76 3.13 -14.29
N ARG A 225 0.88 4.40 -14.68
CA ARG A 225 0.58 5.54 -13.79
C ARG A 225 -0.88 5.97 -13.95
N PRO A 226 -1.55 6.44 -12.86
CA PRO A 226 -2.88 7.05 -12.96
C PRO A 226 -2.85 8.48 -13.51
N ALA A 227 -1.67 9.06 -13.65
CA ALA A 227 -1.41 10.38 -14.21
C ALA A 227 -0.76 10.27 -15.61
N PRO A 228 -0.91 11.28 -16.48
CA PRO A 228 -0.26 11.27 -17.79
C PRO A 228 1.26 11.22 -17.67
N TYR A 229 1.92 10.65 -18.68
CA TYR A 229 3.39 10.66 -18.73
C TYR A 229 3.89 12.02 -19.19
N GLU A 230 5.00 12.48 -18.62
CA GLU A 230 5.64 13.75 -18.95
C GLU A 230 5.95 13.84 -20.45
N VAL A 231 6.45 12.74 -21.05
CA VAL A 231 6.76 12.66 -22.49
C VAL A 231 5.53 12.88 -23.37
N ASN A 232 4.35 12.38 -22.96
CA ASN A 232 3.12 12.57 -23.71
C ASN A 232 2.69 14.05 -23.70
N LEU A 233 2.87 14.74 -22.57
CA LEU A 233 2.58 16.16 -22.44
C LEU A 233 3.55 17.01 -23.27
N GLN A 234 4.83 16.67 -23.25
CA GLN A 234 5.88 17.36 -24.02
C GLN A 234 5.66 17.28 -25.55
N ASN A 235 4.99 16.22 -26.01
CA ASN A 235 4.64 16.03 -27.42
C ASN A 235 3.22 16.53 -27.78
N SER A 236 2.46 17.02 -26.82
CA SER A 236 1.07 17.46 -27.02
C SER A 236 0.99 18.92 -27.43
N PRO A 237 0.44 19.26 -28.63
CA PRO A 237 0.36 20.66 -29.10
C PRO A 237 -0.36 21.59 -28.11
N TRP A 238 -1.49 21.14 -27.54
CA TRP A 238 -2.24 21.94 -26.59
C TRP A 238 -1.45 22.34 -25.34
N PHE A 239 -0.55 21.43 -24.87
CA PHE A 239 0.27 21.69 -23.70
C PHE A 239 1.41 22.66 -24.01
N ILE A 240 2.05 22.50 -25.19
CA ILE A 240 3.10 23.40 -25.68
C ILE A 240 2.53 24.83 -25.83
N ASP A 241 1.37 24.98 -26.48
CA ASP A 241 0.69 26.27 -26.64
C ASP A 241 0.34 26.91 -25.30
N LEU A 242 -0.10 26.10 -24.32
CA LEU A 242 -0.40 26.59 -22.98
C LEU A 242 0.86 27.14 -22.30
N VAL A 243 1.97 26.41 -22.36
CA VAL A 243 3.26 26.84 -21.77
C VAL A 243 3.81 28.07 -22.48
N GLU A 244 3.71 28.15 -23.80
CA GLU A 244 4.13 29.31 -24.58
C GLU A 244 3.32 30.55 -24.20
N LYS A 245 2.00 30.45 -24.09
CA LYS A 245 1.12 31.54 -23.64
C LYS A 245 1.45 32.01 -22.22
N LEU A 246 1.65 31.09 -21.28
CA LEU A 246 1.97 31.42 -19.90
C LEU A 246 3.33 32.12 -19.75
N HIS A 247 4.29 31.80 -20.62
CA HIS A 247 5.66 32.34 -20.58
C HIS A 247 5.96 33.31 -21.70
N SER A 248 4.95 33.78 -22.43
CA SER A 248 5.09 34.70 -23.57
C SER A 248 5.94 35.93 -23.24
N GLY A 249 5.77 36.50 -22.03
CA GLY A 249 6.57 37.66 -21.59
C GLY A 249 8.08 37.40 -21.53
N LYS A 250 8.50 36.18 -21.09
CA LYS A 250 9.91 35.79 -21.05
C LYS A 250 10.43 35.42 -22.43
N LEU A 251 9.64 34.72 -23.22
CA LEU A 251 10.01 34.25 -24.55
C LEU A 251 10.17 35.37 -25.57
N ASN A 252 9.41 36.45 -25.43
CA ASN A 252 9.48 37.63 -26.31
C ASN A 252 10.71 38.50 -26.04
N LEU A 253 11.40 38.34 -24.94
CA LEU A 253 12.65 39.03 -24.61
C LEU A 253 13.86 38.36 -25.31
N ILE A 254 13.71 37.19 -25.89
CA ILE A 254 14.79 36.43 -26.55
C ILE A 254 14.76 36.80 -28.05
N SER A 255 15.82 37.41 -28.52
CA SER A 255 15.92 37.91 -29.93
C SER A 255 16.25 36.79 -30.92
N SER A 256 16.94 35.70 -30.46
CA SER A 256 17.36 34.59 -31.32
C SER A 256 16.26 33.54 -31.39
N LEU A 257 15.87 33.13 -32.62
CA LEU A 257 14.88 32.07 -32.84
C LEU A 257 15.30 30.72 -32.24
N VAL A 258 16.59 30.40 -32.35
CA VAL A 258 17.16 29.12 -31.83
C VAL A 258 17.12 29.11 -30.30
N ASP A 259 17.50 30.22 -29.65
CA ASP A 259 17.49 30.34 -28.20
C ASP A 259 16.07 30.35 -27.66
N LYS A 260 15.13 30.98 -28.37
CA LYS A 260 13.70 30.96 -28.01
C LYS A 260 13.15 29.54 -28.06
N GLN A 261 13.49 28.74 -29.09
CA GLN A 261 13.05 27.34 -29.18
C GLN A 261 13.65 26.48 -28.06
N ASN A 262 14.93 26.67 -27.77
CA ASN A 262 15.59 25.94 -26.66
C ASN A 262 14.98 26.32 -25.30
N ALA A 263 14.73 27.60 -25.07
CA ALA A 263 14.07 28.08 -23.85
C ALA A 263 12.64 27.53 -23.72
N LEU A 264 11.86 27.49 -24.81
CA LEU A 264 10.52 26.88 -24.82
C LEU A 264 10.58 25.40 -24.46
N ASN A 265 11.51 24.64 -25.07
CA ASN A 265 11.66 23.22 -24.77
C ASN A 265 11.99 22.96 -23.29
N GLN A 266 12.87 23.75 -22.70
CA GLN A 266 13.18 23.67 -21.26
C GLN A 266 11.95 23.98 -20.39
N LEU A 267 11.21 25.03 -20.71
CA LEU A 267 9.99 25.39 -20.02
C LEU A 267 8.91 24.31 -20.10
N VAL A 268 8.79 23.67 -21.27
CA VAL A 268 7.84 22.54 -21.48
C VAL A 268 8.24 21.33 -20.62
N ILE A 269 9.53 21.02 -20.51
CA ILE A 269 10.04 19.92 -19.67
C ILE A 269 9.74 20.22 -18.19
N GLU A 270 10.04 21.42 -17.71
CA GLU A 270 9.76 21.81 -16.32
C GLU A 270 8.26 21.83 -16.04
N ALA A 271 7.46 22.45 -16.89
CA ALA A 271 6.01 22.54 -16.75
C ALA A 271 5.35 21.14 -16.78
N SER A 272 5.81 20.22 -17.62
CA SER A 272 5.29 18.85 -17.67
C SER A 272 5.51 18.12 -16.35
N SER A 273 6.70 18.25 -15.75
CA SER A 273 7.01 17.68 -14.44
C SER A 273 6.11 18.26 -13.32
N VAL A 274 5.93 19.59 -13.32
CA VAL A 274 5.06 20.26 -12.35
C VAL A 274 3.60 19.82 -12.51
N PHE A 275 3.11 19.76 -13.76
CA PHE A 275 1.74 19.35 -14.07
C PHE A 275 1.44 17.92 -13.60
N VAL A 276 2.31 16.97 -13.89
CA VAL A 276 2.16 15.57 -13.45
C VAL A 276 2.14 15.47 -11.93
N LYS A 277 3.02 16.20 -11.24
CA LYS A 277 3.03 16.23 -9.77
C LYS A 277 1.78 16.88 -9.18
N LEU A 278 1.19 17.86 -9.84
CA LEU A 278 -0.11 18.43 -9.48
C LEU A 278 -1.24 17.40 -9.65
N CYS A 279 -1.22 16.60 -10.72
CA CYS A 279 -2.18 15.53 -10.91
C CYS A 279 -2.09 14.50 -9.76
N PHE A 280 -0.88 14.10 -9.36
CA PHE A 280 -0.69 13.23 -8.19
C PHE A 280 -1.13 13.91 -6.88
N ALA A 281 -0.82 15.19 -6.69
CA ALA A 281 -1.25 15.95 -5.51
C ALA A 281 -2.78 15.98 -5.40
N SER A 282 -3.48 16.26 -6.49
CA SER A 282 -4.95 16.29 -6.50
C SER A 282 -5.55 14.91 -6.20
N LEU A 283 -4.95 13.84 -6.74
CA LEU A 283 -5.36 12.47 -6.49
C LEU A 283 -5.17 12.10 -5.01
N PHE A 284 -3.98 12.32 -4.45
CA PHE A 284 -3.71 12.00 -3.04
C PHE A 284 -4.52 12.88 -2.08
N LEU A 285 -4.70 14.15 -2.40
CA LEU A 285 -5.54 15.06 -1.62
C LEU A 285 -7.00 14.57 -1.59
N SER A 286 -7.54 14.13 -2.72
CA SER A 286 -8.90 13.57 -2.77
C SER A 286 -9.03 12.33 -1.89
N VAL A 287 -8.04 11.45 -1.88
CA VAL A 287 -8.00 10.28 -0.99
C VAL A 287 -7.96 10.70 0.48
N VAL A 288 -7.10 11.65 0.84
CA VAL A 288 -7.03 12.16 2.21
C VAL A 288 -8.37 12.74 2.66
N ILE A 289 -9.03 13.55 1.82
CA ILE A 289 -10.35 14.13 2.13
C ILE A 289 -11.39 13.02 2.34
N ILE A 290 -11.45 12.04 1.45
CA ILE A 290 -12.38 10.90 1.56
C ILE A 290 -12.13 10.14 2.87
N LEU A 291 -10.87 9.83 3.19
CA LEU A 291 -10.51 9.14 4.43
C LEU A 291 -10.85 9.96 5.67
N LEU A 292 -10.64 11.27 5.67
CA LEU A 292 -11.02 12.15 6.77
C LEU A 292 -12.55 12.14 6.99
N ILE A 293 -13.34 12.23 5.93
CA ILE A 293 -14.81 12.16 6.02
C ILE A 293 -15.26 10.80 6.60
N PHE A 294 -14.72 9.69 6.10
CA PHE A 294 -15.06 8.37 6.63
C PHE A 294 -14.62 8.20 8.08
N THR A 295 -13.42 8.63 8.42
CA THR A 295 -12.89 8.58 9.79
C THR A 295 -13.76 9.39 10.72
N GLN A 296 -14.12 10.63 10.38
CA GLN A 296 -15.00 11.44 11.19
C GLN A 296 -16.37 10.76 11.42
N LYS A 297 -17.00 10.28 10.34
CA LYS A 297 -18.29 9.57 10.46
C LYS A 297 -18.16 8.32 11.35
N ALA A 298 -17.10 7.53 11.22
CA ALA A 298 -16.86 6.37 12.06
C ALA A 298 -16.66 6.74 13.52
N LEU A 299 -15.87 7.77 13.81
CA LEU A 299 -15.57 8.19 15.17
C LEU A 299 -16.73 8.83 15.91
N TYR A 300 -17.65 9.49 15.21
CA TYR A 300 -18.89 10.02 15.80
C TYR A 300 -20.02 8.99 15.90
N SER A 301 -19.85 7.82 15.30
CA SER A 301 -20.81 6.71 15.37
C SER A 301 -20.85 6.03 16.76
N PRO A 302 -21.82 5.15 17.04
CA PRO A 302 -21.83 4.32 18.25
C PRO A 302 -20.56 3.48 18.40
N TRP A 303 -19.98 3.02 17.28
CA TRP A 303 -18.73 2.28 17.25
C TRP A 303 -17.55 3.11 17.78
N GLY A 304 -17.39 4.34 17.32
CA GLY A 304 -16.30 5.21 17.77
C GLY A 304 -16.41 5.61 19.26
N ARG A 305 -17.64 5.76 19.79
CA ARG A 305 -17.84 5.98 21.23
C ARG A 305 -17.46 4.76 22.05
N MET A 306 -17.82 3.57 21.57
CA MET A 306 -17.46 2.31 22.21
C MET A 306 -15.94 2.10 22.22
N MET A 307 -15.23 2.34 21.09
CA MET A 307 -13.78 2.20 21.01
C MET A 307 -13.06 3.10 22.01
N ARG A 308 -13.50 4.35 22.16
CA ARG A 308 -12.95 5.26 23.18
C ARG A 308 -13.20 4.77 24.61
N ALA A 309 -14.39 4.26 24.90
CA ALA A 309 -14.70 3.70 26.22
C ALA A 309 -13.80 2.48 26.55
N ILE A 310 -13.54 1.61 25.57
CA ILE A 310 -12.62 0.48 25.73
C ILE A 310 -11.19 0.96 25.97
N ARG A 311 -10.72 1.95 25.18
CA ARG A 311 -9.39 2.55 25.37
C ARG A 311 -9.21 3.15 26.77
N ASP A 312 -10.23 3.87 27.25
CA ASP A 312 -10.15 4.58 28.53
C ASP A 312 -10.17 3.61 29.72
N ASN A 313 -10.97 2.53 29.66
CA ASN A 313 -10.95 1.45 30.66
C ASN A 313 -11.52 0.14 30.10
N GLU A 314 -10.62 -0.77 29.73
CA GLU A 314 -10.95 -2.08 29.16
C GLU A 314 -11.72 -2.98 30.14
N GLU A 315 -11.33 -2.97 31.42
CA GLU A 315 -11.97 -3.81 32.46
C GLU A 315 -13.41 -3.37 32.71
N ALA A 316 -13.65 -2.06 32.77
CA ALA A 316 -15.00 -1.52 32.93
C ALA A 316 -15.87 -1.83 31.70
N ALA A 317 -15.33 -1.74 30.49
CA ALA A 317 -16.04 -2.09 29.25
C ALA A 317 -16.41 -3.58 29.23
N ASN A 318 -15.52 -4.46 29.65
CA ASN A 318 -15.79 -5.91 29.82
C ASN A 318 -16.89 -6.18 30.88
N ALA A 319 -16.82 -5.51 32.00
CA ALA A 319 -17.82 -5.63 33.07
C ALA A 319 -19.23 -5.21 32.59
N MET A 320 -19.32 -4.26 31.69
CA MET A 320 -20.56 -3.84 31.02
C MET A 320 -21.00 -4.77 29.87
N GLY A 321 -20.44 -5.98 29.80
CA GLY A 321 -20.80 -7.02 28.82
C GLY A 321 -20.27 -6.82 27.39
N LYS A 322 -19.28 -5.94 27.19
CA LYS A 322 -18.65 -5.76 25.86
C LYS A 322 -17.53 -6.76 25.68
N ASN A 323 -17.58 -7.51 24.58
CA ASN A 323 -16.44 -8.37 24.20
C ASN A 323 -15.37 -7.52 23.51
N VAL A 324 -14.38 -7.07 24.29
CA VAL A 324 -13.33 -6.15 23.83
C VAL A 324 -12.56 -6.72 22.65
N VAL A 325 -12.10 -7.97 22.72
CA VAL A 325 -11.34 -8.62 21.63
C VAL A 325 -12.15 -8.65 20.33
N LYS A 326 -13.45 -8.95 20.39
CA LYS A 326 -14.30 -8.97 19.20
C LYS A 326 -14.53 -7.58 18.61
N GLN A 327 -14.49 -6.54 19.43
CA GLN A 327 -14.70 -5.16 18.98
C GLN A 327 -13.43 -4.56 18.37
N HIS A 328 -12.26 -5.02 18.80
CA HIS A 328 -10.96 -4.64 18.21
C HIS A 328 -10.63 -5.37 16.91
N LEU A 329 -11.23 -6.55 16.67
CA LEU A 329 -11.15 -7.33 15.42
C LEU A 329 -12.01 -6.75 14.30
#